data_436a12da2406a5aa9b02b0dd7ef4ceae
#
_entry.id   436a12da2406a5aa9b02b0dd7ef4ceae
#
_cell.length_a   1.000
_cell.length_b   1.000
_cell.length_c   1.000
_cell.angle_alpha   90.00
_cell.angle_beta   90.00
_cell.angle_gamma   90.00
#
_symmetry.space_group_name_H-M   'P 1'
#
loop_
_entity.id
_entity.type
_entity.pdbx_description
1 polymer ?
#
loop_
_entity_poly.entity_id
_entity_poly.type
_entity_poly.pdbx_seq_one_letter_code
_entity_poly.pdbx_strand_id
1 'polypeptide(L)'
;MYKDGKPSFSSASYDSLSLAADPSLELSYLVAPPRMAYYEKVSRQIYGIYLKYIAPEDIVVYSIDEVFIDATSYLSHYNMTAHDLAMTMIREVLYTTGITATAGIGTNLYLAKLAMDITAKHAVPDKDGVRIAELDEESFRYLLWDHKRLTDFWMTGPGTVKRLEKHGIHTMGELAYFSTVNQDILYLSLIHI
;
A
#
# COMPACT_ATOMS: atom_id res chain seq x y z
N MET A 1 34.42 -3.51 20.87
CA MET A 1 35.64 -2.99 21.54
C MET A 1 35.43 -1.52 21.87
N TYR A 2 35.93 -1.04 23.01
CA TYR A 2 35.90 0.39 23.34
C TYR A 2 37.30 0.93 23.32
N LYS A 3 37.52 2.08 22.69
CA LYS A 3 38.78 2.82 22.71
C LYS A 3 38.45 4.22 23.23
N ASP A 4 39.10 4.63 24.33
CA ASP A 4 38.86 5.93 25.00
C ASP A 4 37.39 6.20 25.38
N GLY A 5 36.64 5.15 25.81
CA GLY A 5 35.24 5.24 26.22
C GLY A 5 34.25 5.34 25.07
N LYS A 6 34.73 5.26 23.80
CA LYS A 6 33.87 5.24 22.57
C LYS A 6 33.90 3.86 21.93
N PRO A 7 32.81 3.40 21.30
CA PRO A 7 32.83 2.18 20.53
C PRO A 7 33.87 2.30 19.39
N SER A 8 34.69 1.25 19.23
CA SER A 8 35.67 1.15 18.15
C SER A 8 35.22 0.07 17.19
N PHE A 9 35.00 0.43 15.96
CA PHE A 9 34.55 -0.46 14.89
C PHE A 9 35.71 -0.86 14.00
N SER A 10 35.69 -2.06 13.44
CA SER A 10 36.72 -2.60 12.51
C SER A 10 36.49 -2.13 11.08
N SER A 11 35.24 -2.02 10.66
CA SER A 11 34.79 -1.54 9.35
C SER A 11 33.32 -1.09 9.44
N ALA A 12 32.71 -0.77 8.29
CA ALA A 12 31.35 -0.27 8.21
C ALA A 12 30.49 -1.10 7.23
N SER A 13 29.21 -1.19 7.49
CA SER A 13 28.24 -1.82 6.61
C SER A 13 26.90 -1.07 6.65
N TYR A 14 26.10 -1.20 5.59
CA TYR A 14 24.69 -0.78 5.55
C TYR A 14 23.72 -1.96 5.59
N ASP A 15 24.25 -3.19 5.44
CA ASP A 15 23.42 -4.40 5.43
C ASP A 15 23.05 -4.84 6.85
N SER A 16 21.75 -4.95 7.11
CA SER A 16 21.20 -5.28 8.42
C SER A 16 21.60 -6.67 8.93
N LEU A 17 21.77 -7.65 8.04
CA LEU A 17 22.16 -9.01 8.41
C LEU A 17 23.64 -9.05 8.82
N SER A 18 24.49 -8.35 8.06
CA SER A 18 25.92 -8.23 8.40
C SER A 18 26.12 -7.51 9.73
N LEU A 19 25.39 -6.42 9.97
CA LEU A 19 25.44 -5.68 11.23
C LEU A 19 24.93 -6.49 12.42
N ALA A 20 23.91 -7.32 12.23
CA ALA A 20 23.40 -8.22 13.24
C ALA A 20 24.38 -9.38 13.55
N ALA A 21 25.10 -9.86 12.54
CA ALA A 21 26.05 -10.96 12.67
C ALA A 21 27.40 -10.53 13.26
N ASP A 22 27.83 -9.29 13.03
CA ASP A 22 29.15 -8.78 13.47
C ASP A 22 29.01 -7.45 14.22
N PRO A 23 29.03 -7.46 15.56
CA PRO A 23 28.96 -6.27 16.40
C PRO A 23 30.18 -5.32 16.25
N SER A 24 31.23 -5.73 15.53
CA SER A 24 32.39 -4.87 15.24
C SER A 24 32.18 -3.94 14.05
N LEU A 25 31.05 -4.08 13.34
CA LEU A 25 30.72 -3.22 12.21
C LEU A 25 29.98 -1.96 12.67
N GLU A 26 30.34 -0.82 12.07
CA GLU A 26 29.62 0.44 12.20
C GLU A 26 28.53 0.54 11.13
N LEU A 27 27.35 1.04 11.50
CA LEU A 27 26.33 1.42 10.51
C LEU A 27 26.79 2.65 9.73
N SER A 28 26.98 2.54 8.43
CA SER A 28 27.36 3.64 7.56
C SER A 28 26.50 3.67 6.29
N TYR A 29 25.89 4.83 6.05
CA TYR A 29 25.09 5.09 4.84
C TYR A 29 25.08 6.59 4.54
N LEU A 30 24.76 6.93 3.31
CA LEU A 30 24.59 8.32 2.89
C LEU A 30 23.11 8.72 3.01
N VAL A 31 22.84 9.80 3.73
CA VAL A 31 21.51 10.40 3.79
C VAL A 31 21.37 11.40 2.65
N ALA A 32 20.51 11.07 1.67
CA ALA A 32 20.16 12.00 0.62
C ALA A 32 19.17 13.05 1.17
N PRO A 33 19.43 14.35 1.00
CA PRO A 33 18.47 15.36 1.41
C PRO A 33 17.18 15.27 0.57
N PRO A 34 15.99 15.40 1.20
CA PRO A 34 14.73 15.34 0.48
C PRO A 34 14.58 16.54 -0.46
N ARG A 35 14.01 16.32 -1.65
CA ARG A 35 13.79 17.33 -2.69
C ARG A 35 12.29 17.45 -2.98
N MET A 36 11.50 17.93 -2.01
CA MET A 36 10.02 17.92 -2.08
C MET A 36 9.46 18.58 -3.34
N ALA A 37 10.00 19.75 -3.74
CA ALA A 37 9.56 20.43 -4.97
C ALA A 37 9.80 19.57 -6.24
N TYR A 38 10.85 18.76 -6.24
CA TYR A 38 11.11 17.83 -7.35
C TYR A 38 10.15 16.65 -7.32
N TYR A 39 9.86 16.09 -6.14
CA TYR A 39 8.88 14.99 -6.00
C TYR A 39 7.50 15.45 -6.45
N GLU A 40 7.06 16.63 -6.04
CA GLU A 40 5.79 17.23 -6.48
C GLU A 40 5.75 17.44 -8.00
N LYS A 41 6.85 17.89 -8.61
CA LYS A 41 6.96 18.04 -10.07
C LYS A 41 6.75 16.70 -10.78
N VAL A 42 7.40 15.64 -10.31
CA VAL A 42 7.26 14.28 -10.89
C VAL A 42 5.86 13.73 -10.67
N SER A 43 5.28 13.91 -9.48
CA SER A 43 3.90 13.53 -9.18
C SER A 43 2.91 14.18 -10.15
N ARG A 44 3.03 15.48 -10.39
CA ARG A 44 2.20 16.22 -11.39
C ARG A 44 2.41 15.69 -12.82
N GLN A 45 3.62 15.28 -13.18
CA GLN A 45 3.91 14.70 -14.49
C GLN A 45 3.18 13.34 -14.63
N ILE A 46 3.20 12.51 -13.60
CA ILE A 46 2.49 11.22 -13.55
C ILE A 46 0.98 11.44 -13.61
N TYR A 47 0.44 12.39 -12.84
CA TYR A 47 -0.96 12.75 -12.89
C TYR A 47 -1.38 13.20 -14.32
N GLY A 48 -0.54 13.97 -14.99
CA GLY A 48 -0.76 14.35 -16.40
C GLY A 48 -0.81 13.18 -17.37
N ILE A 49 -0.17 12.04 -17.04
CA ILE A 49 -0.31 10.81 -17.84
C ILE A 49 -1.70 10.21 -17.63
N TYR A 50 -2.18 10.12 -16.40
CA TYR A 50 -3.51 9.60 -16.10
C TYR A 50 -4.62 10.40 -16.78
N LEU A 51 -4.47 11.72 -16.87
CA LEU A 51 -5.41 12.61 -17.56
C LEU A 51 -5.54 12.37 -19.08
N LYS A 52 -4.65 11.59 -19.69
CA LYS A 52 -4.80 11.17 -21.10
C LYS A 52 -5.85 10.07 -21.27
N TYR A 53 -6.17 9.37 -20.21
CA TYR A 53 -7.06 8.22 -20.20
C TYR A 53 -8.36 8.48 -19.44
N ILE A 54 -8.31 9.28 -18.40
CA ILE A 54 -9.37 9.46 -17.40
C ILE A 54 -9.61 10.96 -17.21
N ALA A 55 -10.86 11.36 -17.15
CA ALA A 55 -11.24 12.75 -16.85
C ALA A 55 -10.89 13.12 -15.41
N PRO A 56 -10.54 14.38 -15.13
CA PRO A 56 -10.08 14.81 -13.82
C PRO A 56 -11.13 14.61 -12.70
N GLU A 57 -12.42 14.65 -13.02
CA GLU A 57 -13.54 14.41 -12.09
C GLU A 57 -13.60 12.97 -11.57
N ASP A 58 -13.04 12.02 -12.31
CA ASP A 58 -13.00 10.59 -11.95
C ASP A 58 -11.65 10.18 -11.32
N ILE A 59 -10.77 11.16 -11.04
CA ILE A 59 -9.48 10.96 -10.35
C ILE A 59 -9.48 11.70 -9.02
N VAL A 60 -9.33 10.98 -7.92
CA VAL A 60 -9.13 11.56 -6.59
C VAL A 60 -7.66 11.44 -6.21
N VAL A 61 -6.96 12.56 -6.09
CA VAL A 61 -5.58 12.60 -5.60
C VAL A 61 -5.61 12.37 -4.09
N TYR A 62 -5.12 11.22 -3.65
CA TYR A 62 -5.11 10.81 -2.26
C TYR A 62 -3.84 11.28 -1.53
N SER A 63 -2.69 11.18 -2.20
CA SER A 63 -1.40 11.66 -1.70
C SER A 63 -0.49 12.11 -2.86
N ILE A 64 0.76 12.45 -2.55
CA ILE A 64 1.74 12.84 -3.57
C ILE A 64 2.06 11.71 -4.58
N ASP A 65 1.83 10.46 -4.19
CA ASP A 65 2.20 9.24 -4.93
C ASP A 65 1.03 8.28 -5.16
N GLU A 66 -0.19 8.63 -4.69
CA GLU A 66 -1.37 7.78 -4.81
C GLU A 66 -2.58 8.53 -5.36
N VAL A 67 -3.30 7.88 -6.27
CA VAL A 67 -4.60 8.33 -6.79
C VAL A 67 -5.62 7.21 -6.72
N PHE A 68 -6.89 7.56 -6.54
CA PHE A 68 -8.01 6.68 -6.83
C PHE A 68 -8.62 7.08 -8.16
N ILE A 69 -9.00 6.10 -8.96
CA ILE A 69 -9.58 6.30 -10.28
C ILE A 69 -10.88 5.49 -10.38
N ASP A 70 -12.00 6.16 -10.69
CA ASP A 70 -13.19 5.46 -11.14
C ASP A 70 -13.05 5.16 -12.65
N ALA A 71 -12.73 3.90 -12.95
CA ALA A 71 -12.53 3.44 -14.32
C ALA A 71 -13.80 2.88 -14.96
N THR A 72 -14.93 2.83 -14.26
CA THR A 72 -16.14 2.08 -14.66
C THR A 72 -16.63 2.44 -16.07
N SER A 73 -16.79 3.72 -16.38
CA SER A 73 -17.28 4.19 -17.69
C SER A 73 -16.24 4.04 -18.80
N TYR A 74 -14.97 3.99 -18.46
CA TYR A 74 -13.85 3.96 -19.43
C TYR A 74 -13.56 2.56 -19.96
N LEU A 75 -13.88 1.51 -19.21
CA LEU A 75 -13.63 0.13 -19.62
C LEU A 75 -14.38 -0.21 -20.92
N SER A 76 -15.65 0.17 -21.02
CA SER A 76 -16.43 -0.01 -22.23
C SER A 76 -15.96 0.91 -23.36
N HIS A 77 -15.58 2.16 -23.05
CA HIS A 77 -15.09 3.14 -24.03
C HIS A 77 -13.81 2.65 -24.72
N TYR A 78 -12.85 2.14 -23.93
CA TYR A 78 -11.58 1.62 -24.46
C TYR A 78 -11.65 0.16 -24.91
N ASN A 79 -12.77 -0.53 -24.66
CA ASN A 79 -12.92 -1.98 -24.86
C ASN A 79 -11.77 -2.75 -24.18
N MET A 80 -11.47 -2.39 -22.91
CA MET A 80 -10.40 -2.95 -22.10
C MET A 80 -10.96 -3.51 -20.79
N THR A 81 -10.23 -4.47 -20.20
CA THR A 81 -10.44 -4.84 -18.79
C THR A 81 -9.82 -3.78 -17.88
N ALA A 82 -10.23 -3.74 -16.61
CA ALA A 82 -9.61 -2.85 -15.61
C ALA A 82 -8.10 -3.11 -15.48
N HIS A 83 -7.70 -4.38 -15.57
CA HIS A 83 -6.30 -4.80 -15.58
C HIS A 83 -5.52 -4.21 -16.77
N ASP A 84 -6.06 -4.34 -17.98
CA ASP A 84 -5.40 -3.85 -19.19
C ASP A 84 -5.26 -2.32 -19.18
N LEU A 85 -6.29 -1.61 -18.71
CA LEU A 85 -6.26 -0.16 -18.59
C LEU A 85 -5.22 0.29 -17.54
N ALA A 86 -5.22 -0.33 -16.36
CA ALA A 86 -4.22 -0.07 -15.31
C ALA A 86 -2.80 -0.35 -15.82
N MET A 87 -2.58 -1.50 -16.47
CA MET A 87 -1.30 -1.87 -17.05
C MET A 87 -0.84 -0.86 -18.12
N THR A 88 -1.74 -0.39 -18.96
CA THR A 88 -1.45 0.62 -20.01
C THR A 88 -0.96 1.92 -19.37
N MET A 89 -1.69 2.44 -18.37
CA MET A 89 -1.31 3.67 -17.66
C MET A 89 0.03 3.52 -16.93
N ILE A 90 0.22 2.41 -16.20
CA ILE A 90 1.47 2.16 -15.45
C ILE A 90 2.68 2.07 -16.39
N ARG A 91 2.54 1.39 -17.52
CA ARG A 91 3.63 1.31 -18.51
C ARG A 91 3.95 2.66 -19.13
N GLU A 92 2.97 3.50 -19.39
CA GLU A 92 3.27 4.86 -19.86
C GLU A 92 3.98 5.69 -18.79
N VAL A 93 3.61 5.56 -17.52
CA VAL A 93 4.34 6.17 -16.40
C VAL A 93 5.79 5.68 -16.38
N LEU A 94 6.01 4.36 -16.44
CA LEU A 94 7.34 3.76 -16.43
C LEU A 94 8.20 4.26 -17.59
N TYR A 95 7.70 4.22 -18.82
CA TYR A 95 8.45 4.62 -20.01
C TYR A 95 8.72 6.13 -20.07
N THR A 96 7.83 6.94 -19.47
CA THR A 96 7.98 8.39 -19.45
C THR A 96 8.87 8.89 -18.32
N THR A 97 8.82 8.25 -17.16
CA THR A 97 9.47 8.76 -15.93
C THR A 97 10.57 7.83 -15.39
N GLY A 98 10.65 6.59 -15.84
CA GLY A 98 11.49 5.54 -15.27
C GLY A 98 11.01 5.01 -13.93
N ILE A 99 9.81 5.42 -13.47
CA ILE A 99 9.22 5.01 -12.18
C ILE A 99 8.14 3.96 -12.46
N THR A 100 8.28 2.79 -11.83
CA THR A 100 7.21 1.78 -11.83
C THR A 100 6.16 2.10 -10.78
N ALA A 101 4.93 1.61 -10.99
CA ALA A 101 3.83 1.75 -10.05
C ALA A 101 3.19 0.40 -9.76
N THR A 102 2.44 0.35 -8.67
CA THR A 102 1.61 -0.80 -8.28
C THR A 102 0.14 -0.36 -8.34
N ALA A 103 -0.74 -1.23 -8.79
CA ALA A 103 -2.16 -0.97 -8.79
C ALA A 103 -2.95 -2.03 -8.01
N GLY A 104 -4.00 -1.55 -7.34
CA GLY A 104 -5.06 -2.38 -6.80
C GLY A 104 -6.37 -2.08 -7.53
N ILE A 105 -7.04 -3.11 -7.98
CA ILE A 105 -8.34 -3.04 -8.65
C ILE A 105 -9.38 -3.62 -7.70
N GLY A 106 -10.52 -2.95 -7.55
CA GLY A 106 -11.60 -3.41 -6.69
C GLY A 106 -12.96 -2.96 -7.20
N THR A 107 -14.01 -3.67 -6.79
CA THR A 107 -15.41 -3.30 -7.07
C THR A 107 -15.85 -2.04 -6.34
N ASN A 108 -15.04 -1.59 -5.39
CA ASN A 108 -15.18 -0.31 -4.70
C ASN A 108 -13.82 0.20 -4.23
N LEU A 109 -13.78 1.46 -3.80
CA LEU A 109 -12.57 2.17 -3.39
C LEU A 109 -11.82 1.45 -2.24
N TYR A 110 -12.53 0.88 -1.26
CA TYR A 110 -11.91 0.16 -0.15
C TYR A 110 -11.19 -1.11 -0.62
N LEU A 111 -11.85 -1.91 -1.45
CA LEU A 111 -11.26 -3.14 -2.01
C LEU A 111 -10.10 -2.83 -2.94
N ALA A 112 -10.18 -1.77 -3.75
CA ALA A 112 -9.06 -1.32 -4.59
C ALA A 112 -7.84 -0.95 -3.73
N LYS A 113 -8.05 -0.21 -2.62
CA LYS A 113 -6.96 0.15 -1.70
C LYS A 113 -6.35 -1.08 -1.03
N LEU A 114 -7.16 -2.03 -0.57
CA LEU A 114 -6.65 -3.27 0.04
C LEU A 114 -5.94 -4.17 -0.98
N ALA A 115 -6.44 -4.25 -2.22
CA ALA A 115 -5.76 -4.95 -3.31
C ALA A 115 -4.36 -4.38 -3.53
N MET A 116 -4.20 -3.07 -3.52
CA MET A 116 -2.90 -2.41 -3.66
C MET A 116 -2.00 -2.63 -2.43
N ASP A 117 -2.51 -2.37 -1.23
CA ASP A 117 -1.67 -2.32 -0.02
C ASP A 117 -1.26 -3.69 0.50
N ILE A 118 -2.14 -4.70 0.36
CA ILE A 118 -1.90 -6.03 0.91
C ILE A 118 -1.57 -7.01 -0.22
N THR A 119 -2.45 -7.18 -1.19
CA THR A 119 -2.35 -8.26 -2.16
C THR A 119 -1.26 -8.00 -3.21
N ALA A 120 -1.23 -6.80 -3.81
CA ALA A 120 -0.28 -6.48 -4.88
C ALA A 120 1.17 -6.44 -4.39
N LYS A 121 1.42 -6.06 -3.12
CA LYS A 121 2.78 -6.08 -2.55
C LYS A 121 3.40 -7.48 -2.54
N HIS A 122 2.59 -8.52 -2.48
CA HIS A 122 3.02 -9.93 -2.50
C HIS A 122 2.86 -10.58 -3.88
N ALA A 123 2.26 -9.88 -4.85
CA ALA A 123 2.14 -10.38 -6.22
C ALA A 123 3.51 -10.48 -6.90
N VAL A 124 3.66 -11.50 -7.74
CA VAL A 124 4.86 -11.64 -8.58
C VAL A 124 4.88 -10.49 -9.59
N PRO A 125 5.95 -9.69 -9.64
CA PRO A 125 6.05 -8.62 -10.61
C PRO A 125 6.14 -9.19 -12.03
N ASP A 126 5.63 -8.46 -13.01
CA ASP A 126 5.88 -8.77 -14.40
C ASP A 126 7.34 -8.46 -14.80
N LYS A 127 7.67 -8.65 -16.08
CA LYS A 127 9.03 -8.39 -16.62
C LYS A 127 9.50 -6.94 -16.44
N ASP A 128 8.57 -5.99 -16.28
CA ASP A 128 8.83 -4.57 -16.13
C ASP A 128 8.75 -4.12 -14.65
N GLY A 129 8.58 -5.07 -13.72
CA GLY A 129 8.48 -4.82 -12.28
C GLY A 129 7.08 -4.37 -11.82
N VAL A 130 6.08 -4.40 -12.69
CA VAL A 130 4.71 -3.98 -12.38
C VAL A 130 4.01 -5.05 -11.57
N ARG A 131 3.28 -4.63 -10.53
CA ARG A 131 2.41 -5.47 -9.71
C ARG A 131 1.00 -4.95 -9.75
N ILE A 132 0.05 -5.82 -10.11
CA ILE A 132 -1.38 -5.53 -10.07
C ILE A 132 -2.07 -6.63 -9.30
N ALA A 133 -3.01 -6.28 -8.44
CA ALA A 133 -3.91 -7.22 -7.78
C ALA A 133 -5.36 -6.76 -7.87
N GLU A 134 -6.27 -7.70 -7.82
CA GLU A 134 -7.70 -7.46 -7.95
C GLU A 134 -8.43 -8.10 -6.77
N LEU A 135 -9.40 -7.38 -6.21
CA LEU A 135 -10.28 -7.86 -5.16
C LEU A 135 -11.74 -7.47 -5.45
N ASP A 136 -12.59 -8.45 -5.36
CA ASP A 136 -14.02 -8.30 -5.15
C ASP A 136 -14.41 -8.75 -3.73
N GLU A 137 -15.67 -8.74 -3.39
CA GLU A 137 -16.17 -9.11 -2.07
C GLU A 137 -15.92 -10.59 -1.73
N GLU A 138 -15.91 -11.46 -2.73
CA GLU A 138 -15.69 -12.91 -2.54
C GLU A 138 -14.20 -13.19 -2.32
N SER A 139 -13.34 -12.71 -3.19
CA SER A 139 -11.88 -12.86 -3.07
C SER A 139 -11.33 -12.16 -1.83
N PHE A 140 -11.90 -11.01 -1.43
CA PHE A 140 -11.57 -10.36 -0.17
C PHE A 140 -11.82 -11.29 1.02
N ARG A 141 -12.99 -11.94 1.07
CA ARG A 141 -13.31 -12.89 2.15
C ARG A 141 -12.35 -14.07 2.14
N TYR A 142 -12.13 -14.64 0.97
CA TYR A 142 -11.28 -15.83 0.82
C TYR A 142 -9.81 -15.57 1.15
N LEU A 143 -9.27 -14.42 0.72
CA LEU A 143 -7.84 -14.11 0.82
C LEU A 143 -7.46 -13.35 2.09
N LEU A 144 -8.35 -12.49 2.61
CA LEU A 144 -7.98 -11.52 3.64
C LEU A 144 -8.75 -11.64 4.96
N TRP A 145 -9.80 -12.45 5.05
CA TRP A 145 -10.53 -12.59 6.31
C TRP A 145 -9.69 -13.17 7.44
N ASP A 146 -8.75 -14.06 7.13
CA ASP A 146 -7.86 -14.68 8.11
C ASP A 146 -6.50 -13.94 8.24
N HIS A 147 -6.33 -12.81 7.56
CA HIS A 147 -5.13 -12.00 7.66
C HIS A 147 -4.96 -11.44 9.07
N LYS A 148 -3.82 -11.74 9.73
CA LYS A 148 -3.64 -11.52 11.17
C LYS A 148 -3.20 -10.11 11.56
N ARG A 149 -2.82 -9.26 10.61
CA ARG A 149 -2.38 -7.90 10.92
C ARG A 149 -3.47 -6.90 10.57
N LEU A 150 -4.41 -6.69 11.47
CA LEU A 150 -5.50 -5.72 11.28
C LEU A 150 -5.02 -4.30 10.96
N THR A 151 -3.79 -3.92 11.37
CA THR A 151 -3.19 -2.63 11.01
C THR A 151 -2.79 -2.52 9.53
N ASP A 152 -2.78 -3.60 8.78
CA ASP A 152 -2.52 -3.57 7.34
C ASP A 152 -3.77 -3.13 6.55
N PHE A 153 -4.95 -3.20 7.18
CA PHE A 153 -6.19 -2.77 6.57
C PHE A 153 -6.33 -1.25 6.64
N TRP A 154 -6.62 -0.66 5.51
CA TRP A 154 -6.79 0.78 5.39
C TRP A 154 -7.76 1.35 6.43
N MET A 155 -7.40 2.48 7.03
CA MET A 155 -8.11 3.16 8.13
C MET A 155 -8.17 2.38 9.45
N THR A 156 -7.43 1.28 9.60
CA THR A 156 -7.37 0.52 10.85
C THR A 156 -6.06 0.78 11.58
N GLY A 157 -6.08 1.77 12.47
CA GLY A 157 -4.91 2.14 13.27
C GLY A 157 -4.70 1.27 14.52
N PRO A 158 -3.51 1.36 15.17
CA PRO A 158 -3.20 0.57 16.37
C PRO A 158 -4.19 0.76 17.52
N GLY A 159 -4.79 1.96 17.64
CA GLY A 159 -5.81 2.24 18.66
C GLY A 159 -7.10 1.45 18.43
N THR A 160 -7.52 1.31 17.15
CA THR A 160 -8.68 0.49 16.77
C THR A 160 -8.39 -0.99 17.03
N VAL A 161 -7.21 -1.47 16.64
CA VAL A 161 -6.81 -2.87 16.86
C VAL A 161 -6.84 -3.21 18.35
N LYS A 162 -6.24 -2.39 19.22
CA LYS A 162 -6.28 -2.61 20.68
C LYS A 162 -7.70 -2.67 21.26
N ARG A 163 -8.66 -1.96 20.68
CA ARG A 163 -10.06 -2.04 21.10
C ARG A 163 -10.71 -3.35 20.65
N LEU A 164 -10.49 -3.77 19.40
CA LEU A 164 -10.98 -5.02 18.86
C LEU A 164 -10.42 -6.23 19.62
N GLU A 165 -9.11 -6.23 19.92
CA GLU A 165 -8.44 -7.29 20.68
C GLU A 165 -9.03 -7.49 22.08
N LYS A 166 -9.55 -6.45 22.76
CA LYS A 166 -10.26 -6.59 24.05
C LYS A 166 -11.53 -7.45 23.95
N HIS A 167 -12.07 -7.57 22.74
CA HIS A 167 -13.24 -8.40 22.45
C HIS A 167 -12.86 -9.72 21.78
N GLY A 168 -11.58 -10.08 21.74
CA GLY A 168 -11.07 -11.29 21.11
C GLY A 168 -11.11 -11.25 19.57
N ILE A 169 -11.12 -10.05 18.98
CA ILE A 169 -11.18 -9.86 17.52
C ILE A 169 -9.78 -9.54 17.00
N HIS A 170 -9.22 -10.46 16.21
CA HIS A 170 -7.87 -10.39 15.66
C HIS A 170 -7.82 -10.43 14.13
N THR A 171 -8.95 -10.73 13.48
CA THR A 171 -9.07 -10.85 12.02
C THR A 171 -10.33 -10.16 11.51
N MET A 172 -10.38 -9.88 10.19
CA MET A 172 -11.59 -9.32 9.57
C MET A 172 -12.76 -10.31 9.57
N GLY A 173 -12.48 -11.61 9.46
CA GLY A 173 -13.51 -12.66 9.57
C GLY A 173 -14.15 -12.70 10.96
N GLU A 174 -13.33 -12.60 12.03
CA GLU A 174 -13.83 -12.50 13.40
C GLU A 174 -14.63 -11.21 13.61
N LEU A 175 -14.17 -10.08 13.06
CA LEU A 175 -14.90 -8.81 13.08
C LEU A 175 -16.26 -8.92 12.39
N ALA A 176 -16.30 -9.52 11.21
CA ALA A 176 -17.52 -9.74 10.46
C ALA A 176 -18.50 -10.63 11.24
N TYR A 177 -18.02 -11.75 11.83
CA TYR A 177 -18.85 -12.60 12.68
C TYR A 177 -19.37 -11.85 13.92
N PHE A 178 -18.46 -11.14 14.63
CA PHE A 178 -18.84 -10.39 15.83
C PHE A 178 -19.89 -9.31 15.54
N SER A 179 -19.83 -8.68 14.36
CA SER A 179 -20.81 -7.67 13.95
C SER A 179 -22.23 -8.22 13.77
N THR A 180 -22.39 -9.51 13.53
CA THR A 180 -23.71 -10.14 13.38
C THR A 180 -24.34 -10.53 14.72
N VAL A 181 -23.52 -10.77 15.76
CA VAL A 181 -23.99 -11.27 17.06
C VAL A 181 -23.92 -10.25 18.19
N ASN A 182 -23.07 -9.21 18.07
CA ASN A 182 -22.83 -8.21 19.09
C ASN A 182 -22.69 -6.78 18.51
N GLN A 183 -23.58 -6.39 17.62
CA GLN A 183 -23.52 -5.14 16.87
C GLN A 183 -23.41 -3.91 17.78
N ASP A 184 -24.18 -3.86 18.88
CA ASP A 184 -24.20 -2.72 19.81
C ASP A 184 -22.85 -2.53 20.53
N ILE A 185 -22.20 -3.64 20.92
CA ILE A 185 -20.89 -3.61 21.57
C ILE A 185 -19.84 -3.10 20.59
N LEU A 186 -19.88 -3.59 19.35
CA LEU A 186 -18.97 -3.15 18.31
C LEU A 186 -19.13 -1.65 18.01
N TYR A 187 -20.37 -1.20 17.88
CA TYR A 187 -20.72 0.20 17.66
C TYR A 187 -20.13 1.11 18.77
N LEU A 188 -20.39 0.78 20.04
CA LEU A 188 -19.87 1.54 21.18
C LEU A 188 -18.33 1.51 21.27
N SER A 189 -17.70 0.42 20.86
CA SER A 189 -16.24 0.29 20.87
C SER A 189 -15.52 1.09 19.77
N LEU A 190 -16.21 1.36 18.65
CA LEU A 190 -15.62 2.03 17.48
C LEU A 190 -16.01 3.51 17.36
N ILE A 191 -17.14 3.94 17.93
CA ILE A 191 -17.66 5.32 17.79
C ILE A 191 -16.92 6.37 18.61
N HIS A 192 -16.21 5.99 19.67
CA HIS A 192 -15.38 6.93 20.42
C HIS A 192 -14.04 7.20 19.70
N ILE A 193 -14.14 7.62 18.45
CA ILE A 193 -13.02 8.19 17.69
C ILE A 193 -13.14 9.71 17.72
#